data_cf43ee8d93729d81245c3f7cc198e983
#
_entry.id   cf43ee8d93729d81245c3f7cc198e983
#
_cell.length_a   1.000
_cell.length_b   1.000
_cell.length_c   1.000
_cell.angle_alpha   90.00
_cell.angle_beta   90.00
_cell.angle_gamma   90.00
#
_symmetry.space_group_name_H-M   'P 1'
#
loop_
_entity.id
_entity.type
_entity.pdbx_description
1 polymer ?
#
loop_
_entity_poly.entity_id
_entity_poly.type
_entity_poly.pdbx_seq_one_letter_code
_entity_poly.pdbx_strand_id
1 'polypeptide(L)'
;MGKTEHQKLKILYILELLYEQTDEKHAVRMRDIIAYLNQKGISAERKSIYRDLEMLQDFGVDILREQEYRGGYYIGSRDFELAELKLLVDAVQSSKFITQKKSRELIHKLEKLVSVYEAKQLQRQVVVTNRNKTINENIYYNIDMIYNGISGDVKIRFQYFSWNIEKEMELRRDGAFYEVSPLVLSWDDAVSYTHLRAHETPE
;
A
#
# COMPACT_ATOMS: atom_id res chain seq x y z
N MET A 1 -11.10 -24.13 -20.74
CA MET A 1 -10.30 -24.35 -19.53
C MET A 1 -10.85 -25.55 -18.78
N GLY A 2 -10.03 -26.55 -18.53
CA GLY A 2 -10.48 -27.85 -18.01
C GLY A 2 -10.88 -27.79 -16.53
N LYS A 3 -11.83 -28.62 -16.13
CA LYS A 3 -12.30 -28.79 -14.72
C LYS A 3 -11.15 -28.90 -13.70
N THR A 4 -9.99 -29.40 -14.13
CA THR A 4 -8.81 -29.64 -13.28
C THR A 4 -8.03 -28.37 -12.92
N GLU A 5 -8.04 -27.34 -13.79
CA GLU A 5 -7.32 -26.09 -13.53
C GLU A 5 -8.06 -25.22 -12.50
N HIS A 6 -9.38 -25.18 -12.56
CA HIS A 6 -10.19 -24.47 -11.57
C HIS A 6 -10.08 -25.09 -10.16
N GLN A 7 -9.87 -26.39 -10.06
CA GLN A 7 -9.68 -27.05 -8.76
C GLN A 7 -8.37 -26.65 -8.06
N LYS A 8 -7.30 -26.34 -8.81
CA LYS A 8 -6.04 -25.85 -8.23
C LYS A 8 -6.18 -24.45 -7.65
N LEU A 9 -7.07 -23.61 -8.20
CA LEU A 9 -7.35 -22.27 -7.73
C LEU A 9 -8.27 -22.22 -6.50
N LYS A 10 -8.90 -23.36 -6.15
CA LYS A 10 -9.86 -23.43 -5.03
C LYS A 10 -9.27 -22.90 -3.72
N ILE A 11 -8.09 -23.39 -3.35
CA ILE A 11 -7.44 -22.98 -2.10
C ILE A 11 -7.08 -21.50 -2.09
N LEU A 12 -6.69 -20.93 -3.24
CA LEU A 12 -6.40 -19.50 -3.37
C LEU A 12 -7.67 -18.66 -3.22
N TYR A 13 -8.79 -19.10 -3.76
CA TYR A 13 -10.07 -18.40 -3.58
C TYR A 13 -10.58 -18.49 -2.14
N ILE A 14 -10.33 -19.60 -1.45
CA ILE A 14 -10.65 -19.70 -0.01
C ILE A 14 -9.78 -18.71 0.77
N LEU A 15 -8.50 -18.62 0.46
CA LEU A 15 -7.57 -17.68 1.09
C LEU A 15 -7.99 -16.23 0.83
N GLU A 16 -8.30 -15.89 -0.44
CA GLU A 16 -8.82 -14.57 -0.83
C GLU A 16 -10.06 -14.19 -0.01
N LEU A 17 -11.05 -15.09 0.03
CA LEU A 17 -12.29 -14.89 0.80
C LEU A 17 -12.02 -14.62 2.27
N LEU A 18 -11.13 -15.41 2.90
CA LEU A 18 -10.80 -15.26 4.31
C LEU A 18 -10.11 -13.92 4.57
N TYR A 19 -9.12 -13.54 3.77
CA TYR A 19 -8.43 -12.26 3.94
C TYR A 19 -9.32 -11.05 3.68
N GLU A 20 -10.19 -11.10 2.68
CA GLU A 20 -11.05 -9.97 2.32
C GLU A 20 -12.28 -9.82 3.23
N GLN A 21 -12.91 -10.95 3.61
CA GLN A 21 -14.25 -10.92 4.20
C GLN A 21 -14.27 -11.28 5.69
N THR A 22 -13.10 -11.51 6.31
CA THR A 22 -13.11 -11.93 7.72
C THR A 22 -12.19 -11.10 8.61
N ASP A 23 -12.60 -10.98 9.85
CA ASP A 23 -11.87 -10.48 11.01
C ASP A 23 -12.48 -11.10 12.28
N GLU A 24 -11.99 -10.73 13.47
CA GLU A 24 -12.48 -11.25 14.76
C GLU A 24 -13.99 -11.12 14.95
N LYS A 25 -14.61 -10.12 14.31
CA LYS A 25 -16.07 -9.84 14.44
C LYS A 25 -16.89 -10.41 13.29
N HIS A 26 -16.23 -10.80 12.20
CA HIS A 26 -16.87 -11.22 10.97
C HIS A 26 -16.27 -12.54 10.47
N ALA A 27 -16.83 -13.64 10.99
CA ALA A 27 -16.43 -14.98 10.55
C ALA A 27 -17.31 -15.46 9.38
N VAL A 28 -16.73 -16.17 8.41
CA VAL A 28 -17.45 -16.82 7.30
C VAL A 28 -17.74 -18.29 7.64
N ARG A 29 -18.95 -18.74 7.34
CA ARG A 29 -19.36 -20.12 7.56
C ARG A 29 -19.03 -21.00 6.37
N MET A 30 -18.98 -22.30 6.61
CA MET A 30 -18.77 -23.29 5.56
C MET A 30 -19.73 -23.14 4.36
N ARG A 31 -21.00 -22.81 4.61
CA ARG A 31 -21.98 -22.57 3.55
C ARG A 31 -21.63 -21.35 2.68
N ASP A 32 -21.05 -20.31 3.30
CA ASP A 32 -20.71 -19.06 2.64
C ASP A 32 -19.46 -19.27 1.78
N ILE A 33 -18.49 -20.08 2.25
CA ILE A 33 -17.34 -20.52 1.47
C ILE A 33 -17.78 -21.34 0.25
N ILE A 34 -18.69 -22.27 0.41
CA ILE A 34 -19.25 -23.07 -0.70
C ILE A 34 -19.95 -22.16 -1.72
N ALA A 35 -20.78 -21.23 -1.24
CA ALA A 35 -21.49 -20.28 -2.11
C ALA A 35 -20.49 -19.41 -2.91
N TYR A 36 -19.45 -18.90 -2.26
CA TYR A 36 -18.40 -18.12 -2.92
C TYR A 36 -17.67 -18.93 -3.99
N LEU A 37 -17.24 -20.14 -3.68
CA LEU A 37 -16.59 -21.03 -4.66
C LEU A 37 -17.50 -21.33 -5.86
N ASN A 38 -18.78 -21.57 -5.63
CA ASN A 38 -19.76 -21.78 -6.70
C ASN A 38 -19.88 -20.55 -7.62
N GLN A 39 -19.84 -19.33 -7.08
CA GLN A 39 -19.81 -18.09 -7.87
C GLN A 39 -18.56 -18.00 -8.76
N LYS A 40 -17.44 -18.55 -8.30
CA LYS A 40 -16.18 -18.65 -9.08
C LYS A 40 -16.18 -19.86 -10.03
N GLY A 41 -17.31 -20.59 -10.15
CA GLY A 41 -17.42 -21.77 -11.01
C GLY A 41 -16.76 -23.04 -10.47
N ILE A 42 -16.47 -23.08 -9.16
CA ILE A 42 -15.82 -24.21 -8.50
C ILE A 42 -16.83 -24.93 -7.60
N SER A 43 -17.16 -26.17 -7.96
CA SER A 43 -17.94 -27.05 -7.09
C SER A 43 -17.01 -27.74 -6.08
N ALA A 44 -17.30 -27.62 -4.81
CA ALA A 44 -16.49 -28.19 -3.74
C ALA A 44 -17.35 -28.79 -2.64
N GLU A 45 -16.96 -29.97 -2.18
CA GLU A 45 -17.57 -30.64 -1.03
C GLU A 45 -16.98 -30.13 0.28
N ARG A 46 -17.79 -30.12 1.33
CA ARG A 46 -17.36 -29.72 2.68
C ARG A 46 -16.05 -30.36 3.14
N LYS A 47 -15.92 -31.68 2.93
CA LYS A 47 -14.75 -32.44 3.34
C LYS A 47 -13.47 -31.98 2.63
N SER A 48 -13.60 -31.56 1.38
CA SER A 48 -12.48 -31.01 0.60
C SER A 48 -12.07 -29.62 1.09
N ILE A 49 -13.05 -28.79 1.49
CA ILE A 49 -12.77 -27.44 2.03
C ILE A 49 -12.09 -27.54 3.41
N TYR A 50 -12.49 -28.47 4.26
CA TYR A 50 -11.80 -28.69 5.54
C TYR A 50 -10.31 -29.00 5.34
N ARG A 51 -9.97 -29.85 4.38
CA ARG A 51 -8.58 -30.16 4.05
C ARG A 51 -7.83 -28.95 3.53
N ASP A 52 -8.47 -28.11 2.70
CA ASP A 52 -7.85 -26.88 2.21
C ASP A 52 -7.58 -25.90 3.35
N LEU A 53 -8.49 -25.78 4.33
CA LEU A 53 -8.29 -24.95 5.51
C LEU A 53 -7.12 -25.45 6.38
N GLU A 54 -7.05 -26.78 6.60
CA GLU A 54 -5.92 -27.41 7.29
C GLU A 54 -4.60 -27.16 6.55
N MET A 55 -4.57 -27.30 5.23
CA MET A 55 -3.38 -27.02 4.42
C MET A 55 -2.96 -25.54 4.51
N LEU A 56 -3.90 -24.60 4.58
CA LEU A 56 -3.59 -23.19 4.77
C LEU A 56 -3.02 -22.91 6.17
N GLN A 57 -3.54 -23.58 7.20
CA GLN A 57 -2.98 -23.51 8.55
C GLN A 57 -1.57 -24.10 8.61
N ASP A 58 -1.33 -25.24 7.98
CA ASP A 58 0.01 -25.86 7.85
C ASP A 58 0.98 -24.95 7.08
N PHE A 59 0.48 -24.17 6.11
CA PHE A 59 1.26 -23.18 5.39
C PHE A 59 1.60 -21.95 6.25
N GLY A 60 0.96 -21.77 7.40
CA GLY A 60 1.21 -20.68 8.33
C GLY A 60 0.14 -19.58 8.34
N VAL A 61 -1.01 -19.79 7.69
CA VAL A 61 -2.14 -18.86 7.79
C VAL A 61 -2.86 -19.06 9.11
N ASP A 62 -2.97 -18.02 9.90
CA ASP A 62 -3.66 -18.07 11.21
C ASP A 62 -5.17 -18.04 11.01
N ILE A 63 -5.75 -19.22 10.76
CA ILE A 63 -7.20 -19.41 10.60
C ILE A 63 -7.78 -19.87 11.91
N LEU A 64 -8.61 -19.04 12.53
CA LEU A 64 -9.32 -19.34 13.77
C LEU A 64 -10.77 -19.71 13.50
N ARG A 65 -11.35 -20.43 14.46
CA ARG A 65 -12.76 -20.83 14.43
C ARG A 65 -13.52 -20.12 15.55
N GLU A 66 -14.56 -19.40 15.17
CA GLU A 66 -15.50 -18.82 16.12
C GLU A 66 -16.28 -19.94 16.86
N GLN A 67 -16.29 -19.90 18.19
CA GLN A 67 -16.95 -20.92 19.00
C GLN A 67 -18.34 -20.51 19.51
N GLU A 68 -18.60 -19.18 19.65
CA GLU A 68 -19.78 -18.69 20.39
C GLU A 68 -21.03 -18.48 19.52
N TYR A 69 -20.90 -18.08 18.26
CA TYR A 69 -22.02 -17.70 17.39
C TYR A 69 -22.09 -18.48 16.07
N ARG A 70 -22.49 -19.75 16.07
CA ARG A 70 -22.80 -20.54 14.86
C ARG A 70 -21.59 -21.08 14.08
N GLY A 71 -20.39 -20.97 14.57
CA GLY A 71 -19.17 -21.57 14.01
C GLY A 71 -18.81 -21.06 12.62
N GLY A 72 -17.82 -20.20 12.52
CA GLY A 72 -17.26 -19.68 11.28
C GLY A 72 -15.74 -19.72 11.33
N TYR A 73 -15.11 -19.34 10.22
CA TYR A 73 -13.66 -19.22 10.09
C TYR A 73 -13.30 -17.77 9.86
N TYR A 74 -12.21 -17.31 10.46
CA TYR A 74 -11.67 -15.96 10.26
C TYR A 74 -10.16 -15.96 10.39
N ILE A 75 -9.53 -14.94 9.84
CA ILE A 75 -8.09 -14.69 10.00
C ILE A 75 -7.87 -14.08 11.38
N GLY A 76 -7.07 -14.76 12.22
CA GLY A 76 -6.76 -14.31 13.58
C GLY A 76 -5.68 -13.24 13.60
N SER A 77 -4.59 -13.43 12.86
CA SER A 77 -3.49 -12.46 12.77
C SER A 77 -3.22 -12.03 11.33
N ARG A 78 -2.80 -10.78 11.16
CA ARG A 78 -2.40 -10.18 9.88
C ARG A 78 -1.03 -9.55 10.04
N ASP A 79 -0.35 -9.25 8.93
CA ASP A 79 0.96 -8.57 8.93
C ASP A 79 0.91 -7.21 9.61
N PHE A 80 -0.26 -6.54 9.56
CA PHE A 80 -0.50 -5.26 10.21
C PHE A 80 -1.76 -5.32 11.06
N GLU A 81 -1.67 -4.75 12.26
CA GLU A 81 -2.85 -4.46 13.07
C GLU A 81 -3.60 -3.25 12.52
N LEU A 82 -4.92 -3.20 12.77
CA LEU A 82 -5.74 -2.06 12.34
C LEU A 82 -5.24 -0.71 12.89
N ALA A 83 -4.69 -0.70 14.10
CA ALA A 83 -4.13 0.50 14.72
C ALA A 83 -2.89 1.01 13.96
N GLU A 84 -2.01 0.10 13.52
CA GLU A 84 -0.82 0.43 12.74
C GLU A 84 -1.20 0.99 11.37
N LEU A 85 -2.18 0.38 10.70
CA LEU A 85 -2.68 0.88 9.42
C LEU A 85 -3.33 2.26 9.54
N LYS A 86 -4.02 2.55 10.66
CA LYS A 86 -4.52 3.91 10.94
C LYS A 86 -3.40 4.94 10.99
N LEU A 87 -2.29 4.63 11.67
CA LEU A 87 -1.12 5.50 11.72
C LEU A 87 -0.50 5.70 10.34
N LEU A 88 -0.40 4.65 9.52
CA LEU A 88 0.11 4.74 8.16
C LEU A 88 -0.80 5.60 7.27
N VAL A 89 -2.11 5.44 7.38
CA VAL A 89 -3.09 6.27 6.65
C VAL A 89 -2.95 7.74 7.06
N ASP A 90 -2.82 8.02 8.36
CA ASP A 90 -2.64 9.38 8.87
C ASP A 90 -1.32 10.00 8.37
N ALA A 91 -0.23 9.23 8.35
CA ALA A 91 1.04 9.66 7.79
C ALA A 91 0.95 10.01 6.30
N VAL A 92 0.29 9.17 5.50
CA VAL A 92 0.06 9.41 4.06
C VAL A 92 -0.83 10.64 3.85
N GLN A 93 -1.86 10.82 4.66
CA GLN A 93 -2.77 11.95 4.53
C GLN A 93 -2.14 13.27 4.97
N SER A 94 -1.36 13.27 6.05
CA SER A 94 -0.71 14.47 6.58
C SER A 94 0.49 14.92 5.75
N SER A 95 1.08 14.01 4.97
CA SER A 95 2.22 14.32 4.12
C SER A 95 1.91 15.40 3.08
N LYS A 96 2.69 16.48 3.08
CA LYS A 96 2.60 17.55 2.08
C LYS A 96 3.27 17.19 0.76
N PHE A 97 4.16 16.18 0.77
CA PHE A 97 4.92 15.74 -0.41
C PHE A 97 4.12 14.82 -1.31
N ILE A 98 3.13 14.13 -0.77
CA ILE A 98 2.32 13.19 -1.53
C ILE A 98 1.13 13.94 -2.10
N THR A 99 0.94 13.89 -3.43
CA THR A 99 -0.22 14.52 -4.06
C THR A 99 -1.53 13.93 -3.56
N GLN A 100 -2.61 14.68 -3.70
CA GLN A 100 -3.95 14.20 -3.29
C GLN A 100 -4.35 12.90 -4.00
N LYS A 101 -4.00 12.78 -5.29
CA LYS A 101 -4.26 11.59 -6.09
C LYS A 101 -3.47 10.40 -5.55
N LYS A 102 -2.16 10.58 -5.36
CA LYS A 102 -1.27 9.51 -4.88
C LYS A 102 -1.61 9.07 -3.46
N SER A 103 -2.01 9.99 -2.58
CA SER A 103 -2.48 9.66 -1.24
C SER A 103 -3.69 8.70 -1.29
N ARG A 104 -4.68 8.99 -2.15
CA ARG A 104 -5.84 8.10 -2.33
C ARG A 104 -5.45 6.71 -2.84
N GLU A 105 -4.53 6.65 -3.81
CA GLU A 105 -4.02 5.37 -4.34
C GLU A 105 -3.30 4.55 -3.26
N LEU A 106 -2.47 5.19 -2.44
CA LEU A 106 -1.74 4.53 -1.35
C LEU A 106 -2.70 4.04 -0.27
N ILE A 107 -3.64 4.88 0.16
CA ILE A 107 -4.64 4.50 1.16
C ILE A 107 -5.46 3.30 0.66
N HIS A 108 -5.89 3.32 -0.61
CA HIS A 108 -6.61 2.18 -1.18
C HIS A 108 -5.78 0.88 -1.20
N LYS A 109 -4.45 0.97 -1.30
CA LYS A 109 -3.57 -0.20 -1.16
C LYS A 109 -3.48 -0.68 0.29
N LEU A 110 -3.40 0.24 1.25
CA LEU A 110 -3.41 -0.09 2.68
C LEU A 110 -4.74 -0.75 3.11
N GLU A 111 -5.86 -0.28 2.57
CA GLU A 111 -7.18 -0.87 2.81
C GLU A 111 -7.27 -2.36 2.44
N LYS A 112 -6.49 -2.81 1.46
CA LYS A 112 -6.45 -4.22 1.04
C LYS A 112 -5.72 -5.14 2.02
N LEU A 113 -5.03 -4.59 3.00
CA LEU A 113 -4.31 -5.37 4.01
C LEU A 113 -5.21 -5.80 5.19
N VAL A 114 -6.43 -5.30 5.25
CA VAL A 114 -7.44 -5.63 6.26
C VAL A 114 -8.73 -6.15 5.65
N SER A 115 -9.69 -6.55 6.48
CA SER A 115 -11.01 -6.94 6.01
C SER A 115 -11.76 -5.75 5.40
N VAL A 116 -12.75 -6.04 4.54
CA VAL A 116 -13.64 -4.99 3.99
C VAL A 116 -14.40 -4.22 5.07
N TYR A 117 -14.58 -4.80 6.24
CA TYR A 117 -15.23 -4.16 7.40
C TYR A 117 -14.30 -3.19 8.10
N GLU A 118 -13.05 -3.57 8.28
CA GLU A 118 -12.01 -2.72 8.87
C GLU A 118 -11.56 -1.62 7.90
N ALA A 119 -11.49 -1.91 6.61
CA ALA A 119 -11.18 -0.92 5.56
C ALA A 119 -12.13 0.28 5.60
N LYS A 120 -13.43 0.05 5.89
CA LYS A 120 -14.41 1.15 6.09
C LYS A 120 -14.06 2.05 7.27
N GLN A 121 -13.35 1.55 8.27
CA GLN A 121 -12.92 2.37 9.41
C GLN A 121 -11.72 3.24 9.02
N LEU A 122 -10.82 2.76 8.14
CA LEU A 122 -9.69 3.54 7.64
C LEU A 122 -10.14 4.73 6.80
N GLN A 123 -11.24 4.59 6.04
CA GLN A 123 -11.78 5.66 5.19
C GLN A 123 -12.39 6.83 5.96
N ARG A 124 -12.85 6.60 7.18
CA ARG A 124 -13.63 7.60 7.95
C ARG A 124 -12.77 8.58 8.74
N GLN A 125 -11.46 8.40 8.84
CA GLN A 125 -10.72 8.99 9.95
C GLN A 125 -9.98 10.27 9.69
N VAL A 126 -9.69 10.73 8.48
CA VAL A 126 -8.96 12.01 8.38
C VAL A 126 -9.48 12.92 7.29
N VAL A 127 -10.22 13.92 7.69
CA VAL A 127 -10.37 15.15 6.92
C VAL A 127 -9.22 16.07 7.32
N VAL A 128 -8.11 16.02 6.59
CA VAL A 128 -7.06 17.05 6.74
C VAL A 128 -7.56 18.33 6.10
N THR A 129 -8.18 19.18 6.93
CA THR A 129 -8.57 20.53 6.53
C THR A 129 -7.31 21.37 6.28
N ASN A 130 -7.23 21.97 5.10
CA ASN A 130 -6.31 23.06 4.73
C ASN A 130 -4.80 22.76 4.71
N ARG A 131 -4.33 21.56 4.46
CA ARG A 131 -2.94 21.36 4.09
C ARG A 131 -2.81 21.30 2.56
N ASN A 132 -2.16 22.31 1.99
CA ASN A 132 -1.83 22.31 0.57
C ASN A 132 -0.85 21.18 0.28
N LYS A 133 -1.34 20.12 -0.35
CA LYS A 133 -0.49 19.05 -0.87
C LYS A 133 0.21 19.53 -2.14
N THR A 134 1.37 18.94 -2.43
CA THR A 134 2.05 19.22 -3.69
C THR A 134 1.17 18.86 -4.89
N ILE A 135 1.33 19.59 -5.98
CA ILE A 135 0.69 19.34 -7.27
C ILE A 135 1.62 18.51 -8.17
N ASN A 136 2.91 18.45 -7.80
CA ASN A 136 3.93 17.78 -8.62
C ASN A 136 3.82 16.25 -8.49
N GLU A 137 3.21 15.60 -9.45
CA GLU A 137 3.11 14.13 -9.53
C GLU A 137 4.48 13.44 -9.69
N ASN A 138 5.50 14.14 -10.18
CA ASN A 138 6.83 13.59 -10.40
C ASN A 138 7.69 13.57 -9.12
N ILE A 139 7.26 14.22 -8.05
CA ILE A 139 8.06 14.30 -6.81
C ILE A 139 8.39 12.92 -6.24
N TYR A 140 7.48 11.97 -6.38
CA TYR A 140 7.67 10.60 -5.96
C TYR A 140 8.83 9.91 -6.70
N TYR A 141 8.88 10.06 -8.02
CA TYR A 141 9.96 9.53 -8.85
C TYR A 141 11.28 10.25 -8.60
N ASN A 142 11.24 11.57 -8.39
CA ASN A 142 12.43 12.34 -8.06
C ASN A 142 13.07 11.89 -6.75
N ILE A 143 12.26 11.61 -5.73
CA ILE A 143 12.71 11.07 -4.45
C ILE A 143 13.36 9.69 -4.65
N ASP A 144 12.73 8.81 -5.41
CA ASP A 144 13.25 7.47 -5.71
C ASP A 144 14.61 7.56 -6.43
N MET A 145 14.77 8.48 -7.41
CA MET A 145 16.03 8.70 -8.07
C MET A 145 17.12 9.23 -7.12
N ILE A 146 16.79 10.08 -6.14
CA ILE A 146 17.73 10.54 -5.12
C ILE A 146 18.16 9.37 -4.24
N TYR A 147 17.24 8.52 -3.77
CA TYR A 147 17.58 7.32 -3.02
C TYR A 147 18.49 6.37 -3.79
N ASN A 148 18.21 6.16 -5.07
CA ASN A 148 19.04 5.34 -5.95
C ASN A 148 20.44 5.95 -6.11
N GLY A 149 20.54 7.29 -6.22
CA GLY A 149 21.80 8.01 -6.24
C GLY A 149 22.62 7.84 -4.95
N ILE A 150 21.98 7.93 -3.80
CA ILE A 150 22.61 7.74 -2.49
C ILE A 150 23.07 6.28 -2.33
N SER A 151 22.19 5.31 -2.61
CA SER A 151 22.48 3.88 -2.44
C SER A 151 23.55 3.38 -3.39
N GLY A 152 23.62 3.94 -4.61
CA GLY A 152 24.62 3.58 -5.62
C GLY A 152 25.92 4.37 -5.53
N ASP A 153 26.02 5.33 -4.60
CA ASP A 153 27.14 6.29 -4.51
C ASP A 153 27.47 6.95 -5.87
N VAL A 154 26.40 7.34 -6.59
CA VAL A 154 26.51 7.96 -7.92
C VAL A 154 25.98 9.37 -7.90
N LYS A 155 26.52 10.18 -8.83
CA LYS A 155 26.03 11.54 -9.02
C LYS A 155 24.64 11.54 -9.64
N ILE A 156 23.81 12.48 -9.22
CA ILE A 156 22.53 12.80 -9.85
C ILE A 156 22.65 14.08 -10.66
N ARG A 157 21.87 14.16 -11.73
CA ARG A 157 21.82 15.31 -12.62
C ARG A 157 20.39 15.83 -12.73
N PHE A 158 20.18 17.10 -12.50
CA PHE A 158 18.85 17.71 -12.54
C PHE A 158 18.89 19.16 -13.02
N GLN A 159 17.73 19.67 -13.41
CA GLN A 159 17.50 21.07 -13.69
C GLN A 159 16.70 21.71 -12.55
N TYR A 160 17.04 22.95 -12.20
CA TYR A 160 16.34 23.70 -11.19
C TYR A 160 15.42 24.71 -11.85
N PHE A 161 14.19 24.81 -11.36
CA PHE A 161 13.24 25.79 -11.85
C PHE A 161 12.66 26.64 -10.70
N SER A 162 12.18 27.83 -11.04
CA SER A 162 11.37 28.68 -10.18
C SER A 162 10.09 29.06 -10.93
N TRP A 163 9.06 29.39 -10.18
CA TRP A 163 7.84 29.96 -10.76
C TRP A 163 8.05 31.48 -10.91
N ASN A 164 7.77 32.00 -12.10
CA ASN A 164 7.74 33.45 -12.33
C ASN A 164 6.42 34.06 -11.79
N ILE A 165 6.27 35.36 -11.89
CA ILE A 165 5.10 36.14 -11.43
C ILE A 165 3.82 35.67 -12.17
N GLU A 166 3.94 35.20 -13.38
CA GLU A 166 2.87 34.69 -14.25
C GLU A 166 2.53 33.22 -13.98
N LYS A 167 3.20 32.60 -12.98
CA LYS A 167 3.08 31.18 -12.62
C LYS A 167 3.51 30.22 -13.74
N GLU A 168 4.45 30.66 -14.57
CA GLU A 168 5.11 29.81 -15.54
C GLU A 168 6.42 29.26 -14.97
N MET A 169 6.80 28.05 -15.40
CA MET A 169 8.02 27.38 -14.97
C MET A 169 9.21 27.98 -15.70
N GLU A 170 10.11 28.63 -14.98
CA GLU A 170 11.33 29.21 -15.51
C GLU A 170 12.54 28.40 -15.01
N LEU A 171 13.33 27.87 -15.95
CA LEU A 171 14.53 27.13 -15.62
C LEU A 171 15.66 28.08 -15.24
N ARG A 172 16.33 27.80 -14.11
CA ARG A 172 17.48 28.58 -13.68
C ARG A 172 18.69 28.33 -14.58
N ARG A 173 19.56 29.34 -14.74
CA ARG A 173 20.75 29.32 -15.58
C ARG A 173 20.46 28.82 -16.99
N ASP A 174 19.43 29.36 -17.64
CA ASP A 174 19.04 29.00 -19.02
C ASP A 174 18.87 27.48 -19.24
N GLY A 175 18.43 26.76 -18.21
CA GLY A 175 18.23 25.33 -18.30
C GLY A 175 19.48 24.47 -18.12
N ALA A 176 20.57 25.05 -17.62
CA ALA A 176 21.77 24.28 -17.32
C ALA A 176 21.51 23.17 -16.29
N PHE A 177 22.18 22.04 -16.49
CA PHE A 177 22.10 20.94 -15.54
C PHE A 177 23.04 21.14 -14.35
N TYR A 178 22.52 20.80 -13.18
CA TYR A 178 23.31 20.66 -11.96
C TYR A 178 23.70 19.20 -11.80
N GLU A 179 24.96 18.94 -11.44
CA GLU A 179 25.48 17.62 -11.16
C GLU A 179 26.02 17.60 -9.73
N VAL A 180 25.48 16.70 -8.90
CA VAL A 180 25.78 16.66 -7.48
C VAL A 180 25.84 15.22 -6.98
N SER A 181 26.60 14.99 -5.89
CA SER A 181 26.62 13.72 -5.17
C SER A 181 25.65 13.83 -3.98
N PRO A 182 24.52 13.12 -3.99
CA PRO A 182 23.60 13.12 -2.87
C PRO A 182 24.18 12.31 -1.71
N LEU A 183 24.16 12.86 -0.50
CA LEU A 183 24.68 12.17 0.69
C LEU A 183 23.57 11.59 1.55
N VAL A 184 22.53 12.37 1.81
CA VAL A 184 21.40 11.97 2.65
C VAL A 184 20.16 12.77 2.26
N LEU A 185 19.01 12.12 2.34
CA LEU A 185 17.71 12.76 2.25
C LEU A 185 17.11 12.81 3.65
N SER A 186 16.91 14.01 4.19
CA SER A 186 16.27 14.20 5.48
C SER A 186 14.89 14.82 5.32
N TRP A 187 13.99 14.45 6.21
CA TRP A 187 12.62 14.92 6.24
C TRP A 187 12.41 15.76 7.50
N ASP A 188 11.94 16.98 7.33
CA ASP A 188 11.58 17.85 8.43
C ASP A 188 10.18 18.39 8.17
N ASP A 189 9.25 18.04 9.03
CA ASP A 189 7.82 18.38 9.16
C ASP A 189 7.02 18.66 7.88
N ALA A 190 7.62 19.21 6.85
CA ALA A 190 6.96 19.57 5.59
C ALA A 190 7.92 19.78 4.43
N VAL A 191 9.20 19.68 4.65
CA VAL A 191 10.24 19.93 3.64
C VAL A 191 11.23 18.77 3.65
N SER A 192 11.55 18.22 2.48
CA SER A 192 12.66 17.31 2.37
C SER A 192 13.93 18.10 2.06
N TYR A 193 14.97 17.83 2.80
CA TYR A 193 16.29 18.39 2.58
C TYR A 193 17.19 17.31 2.05
N THR A 194 17.85 17.60 0.93
CA THR A 194 18.91 16.74 0.42
C THR A 194 20.24 17.40 0.74
N HIS A 195 21.07 16.77 1.55
CA HIS A 195 22.45 17.20 1.73
C HIS A 195 23.27 16.74 0.53
N LEU A 196 23.81 17.71 -0.20
CA LEU A 196 24.56 17.51 -1.41
C LEU A 196 26.01 17.91 -1.16
N ARG A 197 26.94 17.11 -1.63
CA ARG A 197 28.32 17.56 -1.79
C ARG A 197 28.41 18.30 -3.13
N ALA A 198 28.52 19.61 -3.09
CA ALA A 198 28.81 20.40 -4.26
C ALA A 198 30.22 20.04 -4.74
N HIS A 199 30.38 19.60 -5.97
CA HIS A 199 31.68 19.66 -6.62
C HIS A 199 31.87 21.12 -7.07
N GLU A 200 32.82 21.80 -6.45
CA GLU A 200 33.32 23.05 -6.99
C GLU A 200 33.78 22.77 -8.40
N THR A 201 33.16 23.40 -9.39
CA THR A 201 33.73 23.43 -10.73
C THR A 201 35.05 24.15 -10.61
N PRO A 202 36.20 23.60 -11.07
CA PRO A 202 37.44 24.36 -11.15
C PRO A 202 37.15 25.57 -12.01
N GLU A 203 37.48 26.73 -11.49
CA GLU A 203 37.45 27.98 -12.24
C GLU A 203 38.27 27.91 -13.54
#